data_df4f699610d45c889225a3a6e11393da
#
_entry.id   df4f699610d45c889225a3a6e11393da
#
_cell.length_a   1.000
_cell.length_b   1.000
_cell.length_c   1.000
_cell.angle_alpha   90.00
_cell.angle_beta   90.00
_cell.angle_gamma   90.00
#
_symmetry.space_group_name_H-M   'P 1'
#
loop_
_entity.id
_entity.type
_entity.pdbx_description
1 polymer ?
#
loop_
_entity_poly.entity_id
_entity_poly.type
_entity_poly.pdbx_seq_one_letter_code
_entity_poly.pdbx_strand_id
1 'polypeptide(L)'
;EGLIPSVTTLKTGKNLALANKETMVLAGSIVKKIAQENNVKILPVDSEHSAIFSLIEKCGIENIANITITASGGAFKNLSKEELENVTLEQALTHPTWNMGPKITIDSATLANKGLEVIEANQLFGLPSEKINVVIHPQSLIHSFVQTKDGALYAQISKPDMRHPILTALTYPDIIENSLEKIDFTKAFQMEFLPPRFEDFPMLNLAYDALNKGGSYSIVYNAVNEIAVAAFRN
;
A
#
# COMPACT_ATOMS: atom_id res chain seq x y z
N GLU A 1 17.46 1.80 -1.00
CA GLU A 1 18.03 3.00 -0.31
C GLU A 1 17.43 3.19 1.10
N GLY A 2 16.14 2.91 1.34
CA GLY A 2 15.46 3.15 2.63
C GLY A 2 15.84 2.22 3.78
N LEU A 3 16.41 1.05 3.54
CA LEU A 3 16.65 0.04 4.58
C LEU A 3 17.65 0.49 5.64
N ILE A 4 18.79 1.04 5.24
CA ILE A 4 19.84 1.46 6.19
C ILE A 4 19.35 2.59 7.11
N PRO A 5 18.76 3.69 6.62
CA PRO A 5 18.14 4.71 7.46
C PRO A 5 17.09 4.16 8.41
N SER A 6 16.21 3.25 7.94
CA SER A 6 15.16 2.64 8.75
C SER A 6 15.75 1.84 9.92
N VAL A 7 16.70 0.96 9.65
CA VAL A 7 17.39 0.16 10.68
C VAL A 7 18.12 1.06 11.68
N THR A 8 18.80 2.11 11.19
CA THR A 8 19.51 3.07 12.06
C THR A 8 18.55 3.79 12.99
N THR A 9 17.42 4.28 12.47
CA THR A 9 16.38 4.95 13.28
C THR A 9 15.89 4.05 14.41
N LEU A 10 15.52 2.81 14.09
CA LEU A 10 15.01 1.86 15.10
C LEU A 10 16.06 1.53 16.17
N LYS A 11 17.32 1.30 15.76
CA LYS A 11 18.43 1.02 16.69
C LYS A 11 18.76 2.19 17.62
N THR A 12 18.40 3.42 17.27
CA THR A 12 18.56 4.60 18.14
C THR A 12 17.40 4.78 19.13
N GLY A 13 16.46 3.82 19.21
CA GLY A 13 15.33 3.89 20.13
C GLY A 13 14.24 4.88 19.71
N LYS A 14 14.12 5.16 18.41
CA LYS A 14 13.10 6.07 17.85
C LYS A 14 12.06 5.31 17.07
N ASN A 15 10.80 5.73 17.18
CA ASN A 15 9.74 5.27 16.29
C ASN A 15 10.09 5.64 14.84
N LEU A 16 9.70 4.77 13.92
CA LEU A 16 9.96 4.94 12.49
C LEU A 16 8.65 5.26 11.75
N ALA A 17 8.50 6.47 11.23
CA ALA A 17 7.49 6.78 10.22
C ALA A 17 7.99 6.25 8.87
N LEU A 18 7.46 5.09 8.43
CA LEU A 18 7.97 4.35 7.28
C LEU A 18 7.20 4.69 6.01
N ALA A 19 7.85 5.42 5.09
CA ALA A 19 7.31 5.73 3.77
C ALA A 19 7.85 4.79 2.66
N ASN A 20 8.98 4.11 2.89
CA ASN A 20 9.61 3.22 1.92
C ASN A 20 9.12 1.78 2.11
N LYS A 21 8.09 1.39 1.36
CA LYS A 21 7.50 0.04 1.44
C LYS A 21 8.48 -1.06 1.09
N GLU A 22 9.44 -0.79 0.21
CA GLU A 22 10.47 -1.75 -0.17
C GLU A 22 11.31 -2.21 1.02
N THR A 23 11.46 -1.40 2.05
CA THR A 23 12.12 -1.79 3.30
C THR A 23 11.42 -3.00 3.95
N MET A 24 10.09 -3.01 3.99
CA MET A 24 9.31 -4.14 4.52
C MET A 24 9.34 -5.34 3.58
N VAL A 25 9.28 -5.12 2.28
CA VAL A 25 9.36 -6.17 1.26
C VAL A 25 10.70 -6.89 1.31
N LEU A 26 11.81 -6.15 1.47
CA LEU A 26 13.16 -6.69 1.48
C LEU A 26 13.55 -7.33 2.81
N ALA A 27 13.15 -6.76 3.93
CA ALA A 27 13.70 -7.10 5.23
C ALA A 27 12.68 -6.97 6.38
N GLY A 28 11.39 -7.11 6.11
CA GLY A 28 10.32 -6.84 7.07
C GLY A 28 10.47 -7.58 8.40
N SER A 29 10.80 -8.87 8.37
CA SER A 29 11.03 -9.67 9.59
C SER A 29 12.20 -9.14 10.43
N ILE A 30 13.29 -8.72 9.77
CA ILE A 30 14.47 -8.16 10.44
C ILE A 30 14.14 -6.80 11.04
N VAL A 31 13.47 -5.94 10.27
CA VAL A 31 13.09 -4.58 10.68
C VAL A 31 12.13 -4.64 11.87
N LYS A 32 11.13 -5.54 11.83
CA LYS A 32 10.20 -5.77 12.96
C LYS A 32 10.93 -6.27 14.21
N LYS A 33 11.85 -7.23 14.05
CA LYS A 33 12.65 -7.73 15.17
C LYS A 33 13.45 -6.61 15.83
N ILE A 34 14.13 -5.78 15.05
CA ILE A 34 14.88 -4.62 15.58
C ILE A 34 13.95 -3.65 16.31
N ALA A 35 12.75 -3.37 15.77
CA ALA A 35 11.78 -2.50 16.42
C ALA A 35 11.35 -3.07 17.78
N GLN A 36 11.06 -4.37 17.86
CA GLN A 36 10.70 -5.07 19.10
C GLN A 36 11.84 -5.02 20.12
N GLU A 37 13.07 -5.34 19.71
CA GLU A 37 14.24 -5.33 20.60
C GLU A 37 14.54 -3.95 21.20
N ASN A 38 14.19 -2.87 20.48
CA ASN A 38 14.38 -1.49 20.92
C ASN A 38 13.11 -0.85 21.53
N ASN A 39 12.01 -1.62 21.66
CA ASN A 39 10.72 -1.16 22.17
C ASN A 39 10.19 0.10 21.45
N VAL A 40 10.28 0.12 20.12
CA VAL A 40 9.83 1.21 19.25
C VAL A 40 8.83 0.71 18.23
N LYS A 41 8.04 1.63 17.66
CA LYS A 41 6.99 1.33 16.68
C LYS A 41 7.44 1.66 15.24
N ILE A 42 6.90 0.88 14.30
CA ILE A 42 6.91 1.19 12.87
C ILE A 42 5.52 1.73 12.54
N LEU A 43 5.45 2.98 12.11
CA LEU A 43 4.23 3.71 11.79
C LEU A 43 4.16 3.85 10.26
N PRO A 44 3.22 3.19 9.58
CA PRO A 44 3.16 3.24 8.12
C PRO A 44 2.72 4.61 7.62
N VAL A 45 3.40 5.11 6.60
CA VAL A 45 3.09 6.37 5.90
C VAL A 45 2.42 6.11 4.56
N ASP A 46 2.58 4.91 3.98
CA ASP A 46 1.77 4.49 2.83
C ASP A 46 0.29 4.62 3.18
N SER A 47 -0.50 5.27 2.31
CA SER A 47 -1.87 5.70 2.66
C SER A 47 -2.78 4.54 3.02
N GLU A 48 -2.66 3.43 2.31
CA GLU A 48 -3.45 2.22 2.54
C GLU A 48 -3.07 1.55 3.86
N HIS A 49 -1.78 1.46 4.15
CA HIS A 49 -1.29 0.85 5.40
C HIS A 49 -1.52 1.73 6.61
N SER A 50 -1.43 3.05 6.48
CA SER A 50 -1.81 4.01 7.52
C SER A 50 -3.30 3.88 7.88
N ALA A 51 -4.16 3.69 6.87
CA ALA A 51 -5.58 3.43 7.07
C ALA A 51 -5.83 2.13 7.83
N ILE A 52 -5.20 1.02 7.39
CA ILE A 52 -5.31 -0.29 8.05
C ILE A 52 -4.79 -0.21 9.48
N PHE A 53 -3.61 0.41 9.70
CA PHE A 53 -3.02 0.59 11.02
C PHE A 53 -3.99 1.30 11.97
N SER A 54 -4.57 2.43 11.54
CA SER A 54 -5.51 3.21 12.33
C SER A 54 -6.79 2.44 12.67
N LEU A 55 -7.27 1.58 11.77
CA LEU A 55 -8.45 0.73 11.99
C LEU A 55 -8.12 -0.45 12.91
N ILE A 56 -6.95 -1.08 12.76
CA ILE A 56 -6.49 -2.16 13.65
C ILE A 56 -6.30 -1.65 15.09
N GLU A 57 -5.72 -0.46 15.27
CA GLU A 57 -5.57 0.15 16.61
C GLU A 57 -6.93 0.38 17.30
N LYS A 58 -8.01 0.57 16.53
CA LYS A 58 -9.37 0.74 17.07
C LYS A 58 -10.10 -0.58 17.30
N CYS A 59 -9.93 -1.56 16.41
CA CYS A 59 -10.68 -2.81 16.43
C CYS A 59 -9.99 -3.93 17.21
N GLY A 60 -8.66 -3.86 17.36
CA GLY A 60 -7.80 -4.96 17.83
C GLY A 60 -7.49 -5.96 16.72
N ILE A 61 -6.22 -6.28 16.53
CA ILE A 61 -5.77 -7.21 15.47
C ILE A 61 -6.39 -8.60 15.59
N GLU A 62 -6.66 -9.05 16.81
CA GLU A 62 -7.29 -10.33 17.13
C GLU A 62 -8.73 -10.44 16.62
N ASN A 63 -9.40 -9.32 16.41
CA ASN A 63 -10.78 -9.25 15.90
C ASN A 63 -10.87 -9.17 14.39
N ILE A 64 -9.73 -9.02 13.66
CA ILE A 64 -9.72 -8.85 12.22
C ILE A 64 -9.93 -10.20 11.52
N ALA A 65 -10.91 -10.25 10.64
CA ALA A 65 -11.14 -11.36 9.72
C ALA A 65 -10.27 -11.25 8.47
N ASN A 66 -10.31 -10.10 7.82
CA ASN A 66 -9.49 -9.77 6.64
C ASN A 66 -9.34 -8.26 6.48
N ILE A 67 -8.40 -7.85 5.62
CA ILE A 67 -8.23 -6.48 5.16
C ILE A 67 -8.41 -6.40 3.64
N THR A 68 -8.81 -5.24 3.15
CA THR A 68 -8.89 -4.97 1.70
C THR A 68 -8.19 -3.65 1.39
N ILE A 69 -7.12 -3.75 0.62
CA ILE A 69 -6.33 -2.63 0.14
C ILE A 69 -7.00 -2.07 -1.11
N THR A 70 -7.25 -0.77 -1.16
CA THR A 70 -7.79 -0.13 -2.36
C THR A 70 -6.68 0.24 -3.34
N ALA A 71 -6.98 0.28 -4.62
CA ALA A 71 -6.08 0.72 -5.69
C ALA A 71 -6.82 1.70 -6.60
N SER A 72 -6.16 2.76 -7.05
CA SER A 72 -6.72 3.64 -8.10
C SER A 72 -6.95 2.91 -9.43
N GLY A 73 -6.23 1.80 -9.64
CA GLY A 73 -6.19 1.04 -10.88
C GLY A 73 -5.12 1.53 -11.87
N GLY A 74 -4.47 2.67 -11.59
CA GLY A 74 -3.41 3.21 -12.43
C GLY A 74 -3.87 3.70 -13.80
N ALA A 75 -2.91 4.04 -14.66
CA ALA A 75 -3.15 4.59 -16.00
C ALA A 75 -3.87 3.61 -16.94
N PHE A 76 -3.64 2.31 -16.77
CA PHE A 76 -4.05 1.29 -17.73
C PHE A 76 -5.34 0.55 -17.37
N LYS A 77 -6.02 0.95 -16.28
CA LYS A 77 -7.18 0.22 -15.75
C LYS A 77 -8.32 -0.02 -16.74
N ASN A 78 -8.47 0.85 -17.75
CA ASN A 78 -9.55 0.78 -18.74
C ASN A 78 -9.09 0.24 -20.11
N LEU A 79 -7.80 -0.06 -20.29
CA LEU A 79 -7.28 -0.58 -21.56
C LEU A 79 -7.66 -2.04 -21.74
N SER A 80 -7.97 -2.44 -22.98
CA SER A 80 -8.11 -3.84 -23.35
C SER A 80 -6.76 -4.56 -23.32
N LYS A 81 -6.79 -5.89 -23.40
CA LYS A 81 -5.57 -6.69 -23.43
C LYS A 81 -4.69 -6.36 -24.63
N GLU A 82 -5.32 -6.13 -25.80
CA GLU A 82 -4.64 -5.78 -27.04
C GLU A 82 -3.98 -4.38 -26.96
N GLU A 83 -4.64 -3.44 -26.29
CA GLU A 83 -4.09 -2.10 -26.07
C GLU A 83 -2.90 -2.12 -25.10
N LEU A 84 -2.92 -3.02 -24.10
CA LEU A 84 -1.82 -3.17 -23.15
C LEU A 84 -0.50 -3.61 -23.81
N GLU A 85 -0.55 -4.32 -24.94
CA GLU A 85 0.65 -4.75 -25.68
C GLU A 85 1.43 -3.59 -26.30
N ASN A 86 0.77 -2.44 -26.50
CA ASN A 86 1.33 -1.28 -27.22
C ASN A 86 1.43 -0.01 -26.35
N VAL A 87 1.41 -0.15 -25.03
CA VAL A 87 1.50 1.01 -24.12
C VAL A 87 2.87 1.68 -24.20
N THR A 88 2.85 2.99 -24.06
CA THR A 88 4.07 3.81 -24.06
C THR A 88 4.46 4.26 -22.66
N LEU A 89 5.71 4.69 -22.53
CA LEU A 89 6.20 5.28 -21.27
C LEU A 89 5.38 6.53 -20.88
N GLU A 90 5.04 7.37 -21.84
CA GLU A 90 4.24 8.58 -21.60
C GLU A 90 2.87 8.23 -21.00
N GLN A 91 2.20 7.23 -21.57
CA GLN A 91 0.92 6.72 -21.03
C GLN A 91 1.09 6.15 -19.60
N ALA A 92 2.16 5.39 -19.36
CA ALA A 92 2.43 4.80 -18.05
C ALA A 92 2.70 5.86 -16.97
N LEU A 93 3.24 7.02 -17.35
CA LEU A 93 3.53 8.12 -16.43
C LEU A 93 2.31 9.03 -16.14
N THR A 94 1.16 8.76 -16.76
CA THR A 94 -0.08 9.53 -16.56
C THR A 94 -0.93 8.87 -15.46
N HIS A 95 -0.80 9.34 -14.20
CA HIS A 95 -1.66 8.82 -13.12
C HIS A 95 -2.95 9.63 -12.99
N PRO A 96 -4.14 8.98 -12.87
CA PRO A 96 -5.43 9.69 -12.86
C PRO A 96 -5.69 10.53 -11.61
N THR A 97 -5.06 10.21 -10.48
CA THR A 97 -5.40 10.82 -9.17
C THR A 97 -4.19 11.44 -8.47
N TRP A 98 -3.03 10.76 -8.52
CA TRP A 98 -1.85 11.13 -7.74
C TRP A 98 -0.75 11.73 -8.61
N ASN A 99 -0.08 12.77 -8.10
CA ASN A 99 1.17 13.28 -8.67
C ASN A 99 2.35 12.64 -7.92
N MET A 100 3.02 11.69 -8.56
CA MET A 100 4.04 10.83 -7.92
C MET A 100 5.31 10.78 -8.75
N GLY A 101 6.37 10.21 -8.17
CA GLY A 101 7.60 9.93 -8.88
C GLY A 101 7.41 8.89 -10.00
N PRO A 102 8.29 8.86 -11.03
CA PRO A 102 8.13 8.02 -12.21
C PRO A 102 8.01 6.52 -11.91
N LYS A 103 8.84 6.01 -10.98
CA LYS A 103 8.86 4.57 -10.64
C LYS A 103 7.51 4.12 -10.08
N ILE A 104 7.01 4.77 -9.05
CA ILE A 104 5.74 4.39 -8.42
C ILE A 104 4.54 4.62 -9.34
N THR A 105 4.62 5.57 -10.28
CA THR A 105 3.56 5.79 -11.28
C THR A 105 3.48 4.62 -12.25
N ILE A 106 4.62 4.10 -12.73
CA ILE A 106 4.68 2.88 -13.56
C ILE A 106 4.20 1.66 -12.75
N ASP A 107 4.64 1.51 -11.50
CA ASP A 107 4.18 0.43 -10.63
C ASP A 107 2.67 0.47 -10.38
N SER A 108 2.09 1.66 -10.30
CA SER A 108 0.63 1.82 -10.22
C SER A 108 -0.07 1.35 -11.50
N ALA A 109 0.48 1.70 -12.67
CA ALA A 109 -0.07 1.32 -13.97
C ALA A 109 -0.09 -0.20 -14.19
N THR A 110 0.89 -0.93 -13.63
CA THR A 110 1.04 -2.39 -13.74
C THR A 110 0.46 -3.18 -12.58
N LEU A 111 -0.10 -2.52 -11.57
CA LEU A 111 -0.45 -3.07 -10.24
C LEU A 111 0.73 -3.67 -9.47
N ALA A 112 1.97 -3.46 -9.88
CA ALA A 112 3.15 -3.85 -9.13
C ALA A 112 3.22 -3.14 -7.78
N ASN A 113 2.85 -1.85 -7.73
CA ASN A 113 2.74 -1.11 -6.46
C ASN A 113 1.80 -1.81 -5.49
N LYS A 114 0.64 -2.25 -5.97
CA LYS A 114 -0.33 -2.97 -5.14
C LYS A 114 0.18 -4.34 -4.70
N GLY A 115 0.97 -5.00 -5.55
CA GLY A 115 1.68 -6.23 -5.17
C GLY A 115 2.71 -6.00 -4.05
N LEU A 116 3.51 -4.93 -4.12
CA LEU A 116 4.42 -4.53 -3.04
C LEU A 116 3.66 -4.25 -1.74
N GLU A 117 2.51 -3.61 -1.83
CA GLU A 117 1.66 -3.29 -0.68
C GLU A 117 1.03 -4.53 -0.04
N VAL A 118 0.65 -5.54 -0.81
CA VAL A 118 0.18 -6.83 -0.26
C VAL A 118 1.29 -7.48 0.58
N ILE A 119 2.53 -7.47 0.09
CA ILE A 119 3.68 -8.00 0.82
C ILE A 119 3.96 -7.16 2.07
N GLU A 120 3.92 -5.84 1.95
CA GLU A 120 4.11 -4.92 3.07
C GLU A 120 3.05 -5.13 4.17
N ALA A 121 1.76 -5.28 3.80
CA ALA A 121 0.68 -5.53 4.73
C ALA A 121 0.89 -6.83 5.52
N ASN A 122 1.31 -7.92 4.85
CA ASN A 122 1.69 -9.15 5.53
C ASN A 122 2.81 -8.91 6.55
N GLN A 123 3.85 -8.20 6.15
CA GLN A 123 5.00 -7.91 7.01
C GLN A 123 4.62 -7.01 8.19
N LEU A 124 3.83 -5.96 7.98
CA LEU A 124 3.43 -5.03 9.05
C LEU A 124 2.47 -5.67 10.04
N PHE A 125 1.39 -6.28 9.53
CA PHE A 125 0.26 -6.71 10.36
C PHE A 125 0.28 -8.21 10.70
N GLY A 126 1.14 -9.01 10.07
CA GLY A 126 1.23 -10.45 10.31
C GLY A 126 0.03 -11.24 9.77
N LEU A 127 -0.78 -10.64 8.89
CA LEU A 127 -1.91 -11.31 8.26
C LEU A 127 -1.42 -12.18 7.10
N PRO A 128 -1.88 -13.43 6.98
CA PRO A 128 -1.53 -14.28 5.84
C PRO A 128 -2.20 -13.80 4.56
N SER A 129 -1.66 -14.20 3.41
CA SER A 129 -2.05 -13.68 2.08
C SER A 129 -3.54 -13.80 1.78
N GLU A 130 -4.18 -14.89 2.21
CA GLU A 130 -5.62 -15.16 2.02
C GLU A 130 -6.54 -14.22 2.81
N LYS A 131 -5.96 -13.44 3.73
CA LYS A 131 -6.67 -12.39 4.49
C LYS A 131 -6.39 -10.98 3.99
N ILE A 132 -5.62 -10.85 2.91
CA ILE A 132 -5.27 -9.57 2.31
C ILE A 132 -5.90 -9.52 0.91
N ASN A 133 -6.93 -8.73 0.75
CA ASN A 133 -7.63 -8.55 -0.53
C ASN A 133 -7.22 -7.23 -1.20
N VAL A 134 -7.46 -7.14 -2.49
CA VAL A 134 -7.29 -5.92 -3.29
C VAL A 134 -8.58 -5.61 -4.03
N VAL A 135 -8.95 -4.34 -4.08
CA VAL A 135 -10.08 -3.83 -4.85
C VAL A 135 -9.66 -2.56 -5.60
N ILE A 136 -10.14 -2.40 -6.83
CA ILE A 136 -9.95 -1.15 -7.58
C ILE A 136 -11.00 -0.14 -7.15
N HIS A 137 -10.56 1.03 -6.71
CA HIS A 137 -11.38 2.17 -6.30
C HIS A 137 -10.84 3.44 -6.95
N PRO A 138 -11.31 3.79 -8.17
CA PRO A 138 -10.73 4.86 -8.99
C PRO A 138 -10.71 6.22 -8.32
N GLN A 139 -11.69 6.53 -7.47
CA GLN A 139 -11.81 7.82 -6.80
C GLN A 139 -10.80 7.99 -5.66
N SER A 140 -10.19 6.91 -5.17
CA SER A 140 -9.19 6.89 -4.08
C SER A 140 -9.63 7.65 -2.80
N LEU A 141 -10.93 7.69 -2.51
CA LEU A 141 -11.48 8.31 -1.30
C LEU A 141 -11.42 7.37 -0.10
N ILE A 142 -11.62 6.07 -0.33
CA ILE A 142 -11.40 5.02 0.66
C ILE A 142 -9.99 4.50 0.46
N HIS A 143 -9.18 4.55 1.51
CA HIS A 143 -7.79 4.13 1.43
C HIS A 143 -7.62 2.65 1.75
N SER A 144 -8.42 2.10 2.67
CA SER A 144 -8.51 0.65 2.91
C SER A 144 -9.74 0.30 3.72
N PHE A 145 -10.05 -1.01 3.75
CA PHE A 145 -11.07 -1.58 4.60
C PHE A 145 -10.46 -2.60 5.58
N VAL A 146 -11.12 -2.72 6.72
CA VAL A 146 -10.89 -3.80 7.68
C VAL A 146 -12.23 -4.46 7.98
N GLN A 147 -12.32 -5.77 7.77
CA GLN A 147 -13.48 -6.57 8.14
C GLN A 147 -13.21 -7.29 9.47
N THR A 148 -14.12 -7.15 10.41
CA THR A 148 -14.05 -7.83 11.70
C THR A 148 -14.76 -9.18 11.67
N LYS A 149 -14.48 -10.04 12.64
CA LYS A 149 -15.00 -11.43 12.71
C LYS A 149 -16.51 -11.51 12.85
N ASP A 150 -17.16 -10.45 13.33
CA ASP A 150 -18.63 -10.34 13.39
C ASP A 150 -19.28 -9.94 12.05
N GLY A 151 -18.43 -9.73 10.99
CA GLY A 151 -18.87 -9.38 9.65
C GLY A 151 -18.96 -7.88 9.38
N ALA A 152 -18.72 -7.01 10.37
CA ALA A 152 -18.73 -5.57 10.14
C ALA A 152 -17.53 -5.14 9.28
N LEU A 153 -17.75 -4.15 8.40
CA LEU A 153 -16.73 -3.57 7.52
C LEU A 153 -16.48 -2.12 7.92
N TYR A 154 -15.23 -1.80 8.22
CA TYR A 154 -14.77 -0.45 8.56
C TYR A 154 -13.87 0.08 7.45
N ALA A 155 -13.98 1.38 7.16
CA ALA A 155 -13.18 2.07 6.17
C ALA A 155 -12.57 3.34 6.73
N GLN A 156 -11.35 3.66 6.31
CA GLN A 156 -10.81 5.01 6.48
C GLN A 156 -11.07 5.79 5.19
N ILE A 157 -11.77 6.90 5.32
CA ILE A 157 -12.22 7.75 4.21
C ILE A 157 -11.63 9.14 4.37
N SER A 158 -10.89 9.61 3.37
CA SER A 158 -10.38 10.98 3.29
C SER A 158 -10.09 11.37 1.85
N LYS A 159 -9.87 12.67 1.59
CA LYS A 159 -9.34 13.12 0.31
C LYS A 159 -7.97 12.49 0.05
N PRO A 160 -7.60 12.22 -1.22
CA PRO A 160 -6.30 11.66 -1.59
C PRO A 160 -5.18 12.71 -1.38
N ASP A 161 -4.64 12.74 -0.17
CA ASP A 161 -3.60 13.68 0.26
C ASP A 161 -2.61 12.98 1.20
N MET A 162 -1.36 12.84 0.77
CA MET A 162 -0.30 12.19 1.55
C MET A 162 0.02 12.90 2.87
N ARG A 163 -0.35 14.18 3.02
CA ARG A 163 -0.20 14.88 4.30
C ARG A 163 -1.02 14.21 5.41
N HIS A 164 -2.15 13.55 5.07
CA HIS A 164 -2.96 12.86 6.06
C HIS A 164 -2.22 11.68 6.75
N PRO A 165 -1.71 10.67 6.03
CA PRO A 165 -0.96 9.58 6.66
C PRO A 165 0.38 10.03 7.26
N ILE A 166 1.05 11.03 6.67
CA ILE A 166 2.27 11.63 7.26
C ILE A 166 1.95 12.23 8.62
N LEU A 167 0.89 13.05 8.71
CA LEU A 167 0.48 13.68 9.95
C LEU A 167 0.11 12.63 11.00
N THR A 168 -0.69 11.62 10.62
CA THR A 168 -1.05 10.50 11.48
C THR A 168 0.17 9.81 12.08
N ALA A 169 1.20 9.53 11.28
CA ALA A 169 2.43 8.90 11.76
C ALA A 169 3.24 9.83 12.69
N LEU A 170 3.28 11.14 12.42
CA LEU A 170 4.05 12.11 13.21
C LEU A 170 3.38 12.45 14.55
N THR A 171 2.06 12.38 14.64
CA THR A 171 1.31 12.75 15.85
C THR A 171 0.86 11.55 16.67
N TYR A 172 1.06 10.32 16.15
CA TYR A 172 0.65 9.12 16.85
C TYR A 172 1.11 9.09 18.33
N PRO A 173 0.24 8.76 19.29
CA PRO A 173 -1.11 8.22 19.12
C PRO A 173 -2.23 9.27 19.03
N ASP A 174 -1.92 10.54 19.02
CA ASP A 174 -2.90 11.63 19.10
C ASP A 174 -3.53 11.93 17.74
N ILE A 175 -4.81 12.31 17.76
CA ILE A 175 -5.51 12.87 16.60
C ILE A 175 -5.57 14.38 16.80
N ILE A 176 -4.89 15.13 15.95
CA ILE A 176 -4.82 16.59 16.05
C ILE A 176 -5.72 17.27 15.02
N GLU A 177 -6.23 18.45 15.38
CA GLU A 177 -6.93 19.32 14.43
C GLU A 177 -5.94 19.77 13.34
N ASN A 178 -6.45 19.84 12.09
CA ASN A 178 -5.65 20.23 10.94
C ASN A 178 -6.51 20.90 9.87
N SER A 179 -5.84 21.50 8.87
CA SER A 179 -6.46 22.24 7.76
C SER A 179 -6.63 21.39 6.49
N LEU A 180 -6.51 20.07 6.56
CA LEU A 180 -6.70 19.20 5.39
C LEU A 180 -8.16 19.24 4.93
N GLU A 181 -8.35 19.13 3.62
CA GLU A 181 -9.67 19.16 3.02
C GLU A 181 -10.53 17.99 3.49
N LYS A 182 -11.72 18.30 3.97
CA LYS A 182 -12.71 17.31 4.44
C LYS A 182 -13.61 16.88 3.28
N ILE A 183 -14.16 15.67 3.36
CA ILE A 183 -15.19 15.22 2.43
C ILE A 183 -16.48 15.97 2.73
N ASP A 184 -17.08 16.54 1.70
CA ASP A 184 -18.34 17.29 1.78
C ASP A 184 -19.51 16.39 1.40
N PHE A 185 -20.21 15.87 2.38
CA PHE A 185 -21.40 15.03 2.19
C PHE A 185 -22.67 15.82 1.81
N THR A 186 -22.60 17.14 1.71
CA THR A 186 -23.71 17.96 1.19
C THR A 186 -23.83 17.90 -0.33
N LYS A 187 -22.80 17.39 -1.01
CA LYS A 187 -22.75 17.18 -2.46
C LYS A 187 -22.90 15.70 -2.80
N ALA A 188 -23.64 15.41 -3.85
CA ALA A 188 -23.72 14.04 -4.37
C ALA A 188 -22.36 13.59 -4.95
N PHE A 189 -21.94 12.40 -4.60
CA PHE A 189 -20.77 11.74 -5.21
C PHE A 189 -20.99 10.21 -5.23
N GLN A 190 -20.20 9.52 -6.03
CA GLN A 190 -20.24 8.06 -6.15
C GLN A 190 -18.88 7.48 -5.80
N MET A 191 -18.90 6.28 -5.24
CA MET A 191 -17.72 5.44 -5.01
C MET A 191 -17.92 4.15 -5.77
N GLU A 192 -16.94 3.78 -6.58
CA GLU A 192 -16.95 2.58 -7.39
C GLU A 192 -15.91 1.59 -6.88
N PHE A 193 -16.26 0.31 -6.90
CA PHE A 193 -15.37 -0.79 -6.51
C PHE A 193 -15.44 -1.88 -7.57
N LEU A 194 -14.28 -2.21 -8.15
CA LEU A 194 -14.15 -3.21 -9.21
C LEU A 194 -13.13 -4.29 -8.79
N PRO A 195 -13.31 -5.53 -9.19
CA PRO A 195 -12.29 -6.54 -8.98
C PRO A 195 -11.04 -6.21 -9.80
N PRO A 196 -9.83 -6.50 -9.30
CA PRO A 196 -8.62 -6.38 -10.10
C PRO A 196 -8.62 -7.40 -11.24
N ARG A 197 -8.11 -7.00 -12.41
CA ARG A 197 -7.98 -7.83 -13.59
C ARG A 197 -6.66 -8.62 -13.53
N PHE A 198 -6.64 -9.69 -12.80
CA PHE A 198 -5.44 -10.48 -12.50
C PHE A 198 -4.73 -11.03 -13.75
N GLU A 199 -5.48 -11.39 -14.79
CA GLU A 199 -4.90 -11.93 -16.04
C GLU A 199 -4.18 -10.84 -16.85
N ASP A 200 -4.67 -9.60 -16.81
CA ASP A 200 -4.12 -8.47 -17.54
C ASP A 200 -3.00 -7.77 -16.77
N PHE A 201 -3.01 -7.89 -15.44
CA PHE A 201 -2.02 -7.29 -14.55
C PHE A 201 -1.33 -8.36 -13.69
N PRO A 202 -0.48 -9.21 -14.27
CA PRO A 202 0.09 -10.39 -13.62
C PRO A 202 0.98 -10.06 -12.42
N MET A 203 1.51 -8.83 -12.32
CA MET A 203 2.35 -8.42 -11.20
C MET A 203 1.65 -8.58 -9.85
N LEU A 204 0.33 -8.40 -9.80
CA LEU A 204 -0.41 -8.60 -8.55
C LEU A 204 -0.44 -10.09 -8.14
N ASN A 205 -0.69 -11.02 -9.09
CA ASN A 205 -0.62 -12.46 -8.82
C ASN A 205 0.77 -12.89 -8.39
N LEU A 206 1.80 -12.40 -9.07
CA LEU A 206 3.21 -12.71 -8.72
C LEU A 206 3.57 -12.27 -7.31
N ALA A 207 2.97 -11.19 -6.79
CA ALA A 207 3.19 -10.76 -5.42
C ALA A 207 2.57 -11.76 -4.41
N TYR A 208 1.35 -12.23 -4.64
CA TYR A 208 0.74 -13.28 -3.82
C TYR A 208 1.53 -14.58 -3.88
N ASP A 209 1.98 -14.98 -5.06
CA ASP A 209 2.84 -16.17 -5.23
C ASP A 209 4.15 -16.04 -4.48
N ALA A 210 4.81 -14.88 -4.57
CA ALA A 210 6.04 -14.60 -3.85
C ALA A 210 5.84 -14.66 -2.33
N LEU A 211 4.74 -14.09 -1.85
CA LEU A 211 4.39 -14.11 -0.42
C LEU A 211 4.13 -15.54 0.06
N ASN A 212 3.37 -16.34 -0.69
CA ASN A 212 3.04 -17.73 -0.35
C ASN A 212 4.26 -18.66 -0.37
N LYS A 213 5.19 -18.43 -1.30
CA LYS A 213 6.47 -19.19 -1.35
C LYS A 213 7.41 -18.81 -0.22
N GLY A 214 7.34 -17.58 0.29
CA GLY A 214 8.16 -17.10 1.39
C GLY A 214 9.66 -16.96 1.05
N GLY A 215 10.51 -16.97 2.07
CA GLY A 215 11.97 -16.86 1.88
C GLY A 215 12.36 -15.59 1.12
N SER A 216 13.16 -15.75 0.06
CA SER A 216 13.65 -14.62 -0.76
C SER A 216 12.74 -14.20 -1.91
N TYR A 217 11.59 -14.86 -2.10
CA TYR A 217 10.75 -14.58 -3.26
C TYR A 217 10.21 -13.13 -3.30
N SER A 218 9.87 -12.54 -2.16
CA SER A 218 9.47 -11.12 -2.09
C SER A 218 10.62 -10.19 -2.47
N ILE A 219 11.86 -10.55 -2.11
CA ILE A 219 13.06 -9.79 -2.49
C ILE A 219 13.26 -9.86 -4.01
N VAL A 220 13.11 -11.06 -4.59
CA VAL A 220 13.22 -11.28 -6.05
C VAL A 220 12.10 -10.49 -6.77
N TYR A 221 10.87 -10.54 -6.28
CA TYR A 221 9.76 -9.76 -6.85
C TYR A 221 10.12 -8.27 -6.96
N ASN A 222 10.60 -7.66 -5.87
CA ASN A 222 11.00 -6.26 -5.89
C ASN A 222 12.18 -6.00 -6.83
N ALA A 223 13.23 -6.84 -6.78
CA ALA A 223 14.42 -6.66 -7.61
C ALA A 223 14.12 -6.76 -9.11
N VAL A 224 13.30 -7.74 -9.50
CA VAL A 224 12.88 -7.90 -10.91
C VAL A 224 12.02 -6.72 -11.35
N ASN A 225 11.11 -6.24 -10.52
CA ASN A 225 10.32 -5.05 -10.82
C ASN A 225 11.18 -3.80 -11.02
N GLU A 226 12.19 -3.57 -10.18
CA GLU A 226 13.14 -2.45 -10.35
C GLU A 226 13.86 -2.52 -11.70
N ILE A 227 14.34 -3.71 -12.10
CA ILE A 227 15.03 -3.91 -13.37
C ILE A 227 14.06 -3.73 -14.55
N ALA A 228 12.85 -4.28 -14.47
CA ALA A 228 11.83 -4.16 -15.52
C ALA A 228 11.41 -2.71 -15.74
N VAL A 229 11.15 -1.96 -14.66
CA VAL A 229 10.82 -0.53 -14.73
C VAL A 229 11.98 0.28 -15.33
N ALA A 230 13.23 -0.01 -14.91
CA ALA A 230 14.40 0.66 -15.47
C ALA A 230 14.55 0.39 -16.99
N ALA A 231 14.34 -0.86 -17.43
CA ALA A 231 14.39 -1.24 -18.85
C ALA A 231 13.25 -0.60 -19.67
N PHE A 232 12.05 -0.48 -19.11
CA PHE A 232 10.92 0.16 -19.78
C PHE A 232 11.09 1.68 -19.93
N ARG A 233 11.88 2.32 -19.07
CA ARG A 233 12.15 3.76 -19.10
C ARG A 233 13.27 4.16 -20.05
N ASN A 234 14.12 3.24 -20.49
CA ASN A 234 15.27 3.48 -21.39
C ASN A 234 15.00 3.03 -22.83
#